data_10c660d2205494e2d7b935707d46fa29
#
_entry.id   10c660d2205494e2d7b935707d46fa29
#
_cell.length_a   1.000
_cell.length_b   1.000
_cell.length_c   1.000
_cell.angle_alpha   90.00
_cell.angle_beta   90.00
_cell.angle_gamma   90.00
#
_symmetry.space_group_name_H-M   'P 1'
#
loop_
_entity.id
_entity.type
_entity.pdbx_description
1 polymer ?
#
loop_
_entity_poly.entity_id
_entity_poly.type
_entity_poly.pdbx_seq_one_letter_code
_entity_poly.pdbx_strand_id
1 'polypeptide(L)'
;IFWNSHSTKTKLTGTKAGEQKTATATVGTLTSELTSSGTISPKDTYTITSLVEGTVLTADFEEGDQVTKGQVLYQIDSSSVESDLKSSENSLQRANKNYQQALENYQEAVRDYSGNTYKSTRTGFIKKLNIQVGDKVGSNTDLAELYNDQTMKLKVPFLSGEAAAIAVGNQAAVTLTDTEEQLSGVVTAVSNMDEVLDGGRLVRYVTMEVTNPGGLTTSHSATVTIGEFVCSSEGTFEPVTDTTMKASVTGNGSLEVEELLVHEGDYVTSGTPLFRIKSKDVEDILESYQDAVDQAQEKIESAQSNADNKQETYDNYTITAPISGQVITKTVKAGDKIDRSSGSSTSTLAVIYDLSEVTFEMSVDELDVGRVKVGQSVNITADAIEGKTFTGKVTNISLQSSQSNGVTNYPVTVTLDEVGDLLPGMNVDGTIILDQVDDALMIPVDSLMRGNRVYVRDDSVTEQKGNVPAGFKAVEVETGISNDDYVQITSGLSEGDEVYVDAATNNSTNMFQMGGMGGPNGGMGGAPGGNGGGGGQKGENRGGNGGGNRGGMP
;
A
#
# COMPACT_ATOMS: atom_id res chain seq x y z
N ILE A 1 -40.20 -39.95 4.25
CA ILE A 1 -41.31 -40.46 3.41
C ILE A 1 -40.65 -40.91 2.10
N PHE A 2 -40.57 -42.24 1.91
CA PHE A 2 -40.01 -42.88 0.74
C PHE A 2 -40.78 -42.47 -0.51
N TRP A 3 -40.13 -41.83 -1.46
CA TRP A 3 -40.66 -41.73 -2.81
C TRP A 3 -39.88 -42.67 -3.71
N ASN A 4 -40.57 -43.73 -4.06
CA ASN A 4 -40.14 -44.80 -4.94
C ASN A 4 -40.26 -44.26 -6.39
N SER A 5 -39.13 -43.95 -7.02
CA SER A 5 -39.10 -43.66 -8.45
C SER A 5 -39.33 -44.98 -9.19
N HIS A 6 -40.54 -45.19 -9.68
CA HIS A 6 -40.84 -46.24 -10.61
C HIS A 6 -40.37 -45.81 -11.99
N SER A 7 -39.17 -46.22 -12.34
CA SER A 7 -38.75 -46.34 -13.73
C SER A 7 -39.59 -47.45 -14.37
N THR A 8 -40.60 -47.07 -15.11
CA THR A 8 -41.38 -48.00 -15.92
C THR A 8 -40.51 -48.44 -17.10
N LYS A 9 -39.71 -49.51 -16.88
CA LYS A 9 -39.10 -50.23 -17.99
C LYS A 9 -40.21 -50.84 -18.83
N THR A 10 -40.48 -50.25 -19.98
CA THR A 10 -41.36 -50.82 -20.98
C THR A 10 -40.74 -52.13 -21.44
N LYS A 11 -41.43 -53.23 -21.18
CA LYS A 11 -41.03 -54.61 -21.49
C LYS A 11 -41.05 -54.79 -23.01
N LEU A 12 -39.88 -54.74 -23.63
CA LEU A 12 -39.72 -55.16 -25.00
C LEU A 12 -39.97 -56.70 -25.05
N THR A 13 -41.08 -57.10 -25.61
CA THR A 13 -41.39 -58.53 -25.89
C THR A 13 -40.53 -58.95 -27.04
N GLY A 14 -39.78 -60.07 -26.83
CA GLY A 14 -38.82 -60.61 -27.75
C GLY A 14 -39.44 -61.00 -29.07
N THR A 15 -38.79 -60.59 -30.14
CA THR A 15 -39.22 -60.68 -31.55
C THR A 15 -38.74 -61.96 -32.24
N LYS A 16 -39.64 -62.62 -32.91
CA LYS A 16 -39.34 -63.54 -34.02
C LYS A 16 -38.93 -62.72 -35.25
N ALA A 17 -37.94 -63.15 -35.98
CA ALA A 17 -37.49 -62.49 -37.22
C ALA A 17 -38.67 -62.26 -38.18
N GLY A 18 -39.02 -60.97 -38.41
CA GLY A 18 -40.11 -60.58 -39.33
C GLY A 18 -41.14 -59.65 -38.74
N GLU A 19 -41.14 -59.38 -37.43
CA GLU A 19 -42.04 -58.36 -36.78
C GLU A 19 -41.49 -56.99 -36.90
N GLN A 20 -42.25 -56.05 -37.46
CA GLN A 20 -41.99 -54.64 -37.52
C GLN A 20 -42.05 -54.08 -36.08
N LYS A 21 -40.97 -53.40 -35.63
CA LYS A 21 -40.99 -52.77 -34.33
C LYS A 21 -41.93 -51.57 -34.34
N THR A 22 -42.86 -51.54 -33.40
CA THR A 22 -43.74 -50.40 -33.16
C THR A 22 -43.56 -49.84 -31.76
N ALA A 23 -43.84 -48.58 -31.61
CA ALA A 23 -43.95 -47.88 -30.32
C ALA A 23 -45.31 -47.16 -30.29
N THR A 24 -45.85 -46.97 -29.09
CA THR A 24 -47.08 -46.23 -28.90
C THR A 24 -46.80 -44.81 -28.53
N ALA A 25 -47.45 -43.85 -29.15
CA ALA A 25 -47.39 -42.45 -28.75
C ALA A 25 -48.03 -42.28 -27.36
N THR A 26 -47.27 -41.80 -26.41
CA THR A 26 -47.65 -41.66 -25.00
C THR A 26 -47.50 -40.24 -24.52
N VAL A 27 -48.38 -39.84 -23.59
CA VAL A 27 -48.29 -38.53 -22.93
C VAL A 27 -47.50 -38.65 -21.64
N GLY A 28 -46.54 -37.74 -21.44
CA GLY A 28 -45.70 -37.70 -20.25
C GLY A 28 -44.87 -36.43 -20.17
N THR A 29 -44.10 -36.31 -19.12
CA THR A 29 -43.13 -35.19 -18.99
C THR A 29 -41.88 -35.50 -19.84
N LEU A 30 -41.56 -34.60 -20.78
CA LEU A 30 -40.36 -34.65 -21.58
C LEU A 30 -39.40 -33.57 -21.14
N THR A 31 -38.16 -33.94 -20.77
CA THR A 31 -37.08 -33.01 -20.41
C THR A 31 -35.98 -33.10 -21.45
N SER A 32 -35.50 -31.94 -21.89
CA SER A 32 -34.27 -31.78 -22.67
C SER A 32 -33.15 -31.41 -21.71
N GLU A 33 -32.17 -32.25 -21.58
CA GLU A 33 -31.09 -32.11 -20.60
C GLU A 33 -29.75 -31.97 -21.31
N LEU A 34 -28.85 -31.18 -20.69
CA LEU A 34 -27.47 -31.05 -21.09
C LEU A 34 -26.58 -31.53 -19.95
N THR A 35 -25.81 -32.56 -20.16
CA THR A 35 -24.87 -33.08 -19.17
C THR A 35 -23.43 -32.78 -19.59
N SER A 36 -22.64 -32.29 -18.68
CA SER A 36 -21.20 -32.05 -18.88
C SER A 36 -20.45 -32.31 -17.58
N SER A 37 -19.25 -32.88 -17.69
CA SER A 37 -18.36 -33.11 -16.57
C SER A 37 -17.49 -31.86 -16.31
N GLY A 38 -17.11 -31.68 -15.05
CA GLY A 38 -16.20 -30.63 -14.60
C GLY A 38 -15.48 -31.04 -13.34
N THR A 39 -14.59 -30.17 -12.89
CA THR A 39 -13.83 -30.39 -11.65
C THR A 39 -14.20 -29.32 -10.64
N ILE A 40 -14.46 -29.73 -9.41
CA ILE A 40 -14.75 -28.81 -8.30
C ILE A 40 -13.55 -27.88 -8.04
N SER A 41 -13.82 -26.61 -8.00
CA SER A 41 -12.87 -25.55 -7.70
C SER A 41 -13.33 -24.72 -6.51
N PRO A 42 -12.42 -24.24 -5.66
CA PRO A 42 -12.77 -23.31 -4.59
C PRO A 42 -13.21 -21.95 -5.20
N LYS A 43 -13.88 -21.13 -4.42
CA LYS A 43 -14.24 -19.76 -4.81
C LYS A 43 -13.02 -18.95 -5.21
N ASP A 44 -12.00 -18.96 -4.35
CA ASP A 44 -10.72 -18.31 -4.57
C ASP A 44 -9.57 -19.20 -4.11
N THR A 45 -8.45 -19.09 -4.82
CA THR A 45 -7.18 -19.74 -4.46
C THR A 45 -6.12 -18.67 -4.32
N TYR A 46 -5.45 -18.65 -3.20
CA TYR A 46 -4.37 -17.70 -2.99
C TYR A 46 -3.06 -18.40 -2.61
N THR A 47 -2.03 -18.13 -3.41
CA THR A 47 -0.68 -18.61 -3.18
C THR A 47 0.10 -17.56 -2.40
N ILE A 48 0.50 -17.90 -1.19
CA ILE A 48 1.33 -17.04 -0.34
C ILE A 48 2.78 -17.14 -0.79
N THR A 49 3.37 -15.99 -1.07
CA THR A 49 4.78 -15.86 -1.45
C THR A 49 5.45 -14.80 -0.58
N SER A 50 6.78 -14.82 -0.47
CA SER A 50 7.54 -13.79 0.24
C SER A 50 8.13 -12.77 -0.72
N LEU A 51 8.05 -11.50 -0.34
CA LEU A 51 8.73 -10.39 -1.00
C LEU A 51 10.13 -10.15 -0.42
N VAL A 52 10.46 -10.79 0.71
CA VAL A 52 11.71 -10.60 1.45
C VAL A 52 12.43 -11.93 1.67
N GLU A 53 13.74 -11.85 1.91
CA GLU A 53 14.59 -12.95 2.31
C GLU A 53 14.82 -12.90 3.82
N GLY A 54 15.01 -14.04 4.44
CA GLY A 54 15.30 -14.09 5.86
C GLY A 54 14.94 -15.42 6.51
N THR A 55 15.17 -15.54 7.81
CA THR A 55 14.78 -16.70 8.60
C THR A 55 13.38 -16.52 9.12
N VAL A 56 12.52 -17.52 8.98
CA VAL A 56 11.17 -17.53 9.52
C VAL A 56 11.23 -17.72 11.04
N LEU A 57 10.73 -16.75 11.79
CA LEU A 57 10.70 -16.80 13.25
C LEU A 57 9.49 -17.59 13.75
N THR A 58 8.32 -17.32 13.17
CA THR A 58 7.05 -17.99 13.54
C THR A 58 6.25 -18.39 12.30
N ALA A 59 5.54 -19.52 12.41
CA ALA A 59 4.60 -20.05 11.42
C ALA A 59 3.54 -20.86 12.16
N ASP A 60 2.70 -20.18 12.96
CA ASP A 60 1.81 -20.78 13.95
C ASP A 60 0.45 -21.18 13.34
N PHE A 61 0.51 -21.98 12.30
CA PHE A 61 -0.64 -22.59 11.63
C PHE A 61 -0.19 -23.90 10.96
N GLU A 62 -1.13 -24.78 10.67
CA GLU A 62 -0.85 -26.06 10.00
C GLU A 62 -1.77 -26.28 8.77
N GLU A 63 -1.42 -27.26 7.96
CA GLU A 63 -2.27 -27.71 6.85
C GLU A 63 -3.62 -28.19 7.41
N GLY A 64 -4.71 -27.72 6.82
CA GLY A 64 -6.08 -27.99 7.28
C GLY A 64 -6.68 -26.91 8.19
N ASP A 65 -5.85 -26.01 8.73
CA ASP A 65 -6.34 -24.93 9.61
C ASP A 65 -7.19 -23.90 8.84
N GLN A 66 -8.19 -23.37 9.54
CA GLN A 66 -8.96 -22.22 9.08
C GLN A 66 -8.26 -20.93 9.50
N VAL A 67 -8.00 -20.06 8.52
CA VAL A 67 -7.40 -18.75 8.73
C VAL A 67 -8.36 -17.64 8.34
N THR A 68 -8.24 -16.49 9.00
CA THR A 68 -9.04 -15.30 8.67
C THR A 68 -8.19 -14.27 7.94
N LYS A 69 -8.82 -13.50 7.07
CA LYS A 69 -8.15 -12.40 6.37
C LYS A 69 -7.46 -11.46 7.37
N GLY A 70 -6.17 -11.18 7.14
CA GLY A 70 -5.34 -10.34 8.00
C GLY A 70 -4.65 -11.10 9.16
N GLN A 71 -4.95 -12.39 9.35
CA GLN A 71 -4.24 -13.22 10.33
C GLN A 71 -2.77 -13.37 9.94
N VAL A 72 -1.86 -13.17 10.90
CA VAL A 72 -0.43 -13.38 10.67
C VAL A 72 -0.16 -14.87 10.44
N LEU A 73 0.47 -15.17 9.32
CA LEU A 73 0.87 -16.53 8.94
C LEU A 73 2.35 -16.76 9.21
N TYR A 74 3.19 -15.83 8.75
CA TYR A 74 4.63 -15.92 8.93
C TYR A 74 5.17 -14.61 9.47
N GLN A 75 6.11 -14.72 10.38
CA GLN A 75 6.96 -13.61 10.79
C GLN A 75 8.41 -13.97 10.46
N ILE A 76 9.02 -13.13 9.64
CA ILE A 76 10.42 -13.28 9.18
C ILE A 76 11.29 -12.35 10.02
N ASP A 77 12.53 -12.72 10.26
CA ASP A 77 13.49 -11.91 11.01
C ASP A 77 13.73 -10.56 10.33
N SER A 78 13.20 -9.51 10.92
CA SER A 78 13.26 -8.12 10.45
C SER A 78 14.36 -7.30 11.13
N SER A 79 15.19 -7.90 11.98
CA SER A 79 16.17 -7.19 12.83
C SER A 79 17.14 -6.29 12.05
N SER A 80 17.50 -6.69 10.81
CA SER A 80 18.36 -5.90 9.93
C SER A 80 17.67 -4.64 9.38
N VAL A 81 16.38 -4.68 9.13
CA VAL A 81 15.62 -3.56 8.55
C VAL A 81 14.96 -2.68 9.61
N GLU A 82 14.77 -3.19 10.82
CA GLU A 82 14.23 -2.42 11.95
C GLU A 82 15.15 -1.24 12.31
N SER A 83 16.47 -1.45 12.30
CA SER A 83 17.43 -0.38 12.56
C SER A 83 17.42 0.68 11.45
N ASP A 84 17.22 0.26 10.20
CA ASP A 84 17.08 1.16 9.05
C ASP A 84 15.80 1.99 9.13
N LEU A 85 14.69 1.35 9.48
CA LEU A 85 13.40 2.03 9.72
C LEU A 85 13.56 3.09 10.80
N LYS A 86 14.10 2.71 11.97
CA LYS A 86 14.34 3.63 13.07
C LYS A 86 15.27 4.78 12.70
N SER A 87 16.28 4.51 11.87
CA SER A 87 17.17 5.56 11.36
C SER A 87 16.45 6.54 10.45
N SER A 88 15.54 6.05 9.59
CA SER A 88 14.74 6.89 8.69
C SER A 88 13.70 7.72 9.46
N GLU A 89 13.04 7.15 10.46
CA GLU A 89 12.13 7.87 11.37
C GLU A 89 12.85 9.00 12.13
N ASN A 90 14.06 8.72 12.65
CA ASN A 90 14.88 9.73 13.30
C ASN A 90 15.29 10.85 12.33
N SER A 91 15.49 10.52 11.05
CA SER A 91 15.82 11.50 10.02
C SER A 91 14.61 12.38 9.69
N LEU A 92 13.42 11.79 9.61
CA LEU A 92 12.15 12.53 9.49
C LEU A 92 11.91 13.45 10.68
N GLN A 93 12.15 12.97 11.90
CA GLN A 93 12.01 13.80 13.10
C GLN A 93 12.98 14.98 13.08
N ARG A 94 14.23 14.80 12.64
CA ARG A 94 15.20 15.90 12.46
C ARG A 94 14.75 16.89 11.38
N ALA A 95 14.24 16.39 10.25
CA ALA A 95 13.72 17.26 9.19
C ALA A 95 12.57 18.14 9.69
N ASN A 96 11.62 17.55 10.43
CA ASN A 96 10.51 18.28 11.05
C ASN A 96 11.00 19.36 12.03
N LYS A 97 12.00 19.02 12.87
CA LYS A 97 12.59 20.01 13.79
C LYS A 97 13.26 21.16 13.05
N ASN A 98 13.99 20.87 11.97
CA ASN A 98 14.66 21.90 11.16
C ASN A 98 13.65 22.80 10.47
N TYR A 99 12.52 22.24 9.99
CA TYR A 99 11.42 23.02 9.42
C TYR A 99 10.82 23.98 10.46
N GLN A 100 10.52 23.50 11.66
CA GLN A 100 10.01 24.36 12.74
C GLN A 100 10.98 25.50 13.05
N GLN A 101 12.28 25.21 13.11
CA GLN A 101 13.30 26.22 13.32
C GLN A 101 13.36 27.24 12.18
N ALA A 102 13.29 26.80 10.93
CA ALA A 102 13.26 27.70 9.78
C ALA A 102 12.01 28.60 9.78
N LEU A 103 10.85 28.02 10.14
CA LEU A 103 9.60 28.77 10.26
C LEU A 103 9.65 29.80 11.39
N GLU A 104 10.20 29.44 12.55
CA GLU A 104 10.42 30.38 13.67
C GLU A 104 11.33 31.52 13.24
N ASN A 105 12.45 31.23 12.58
CA ASN A 105 13.39 32.23 12.09
C ASN A 105 12.72 33.17 11.06
N TYR A 106 11.89 32.64 10.17
CA TYR A 106 11.12 33.46 9.22
C TYR A 106 10.14 34.39 9.94
N GLN A 107 9.38 33.86 10.91
CA GLN A 107 8.43 34.64 11.69
C GLN A 107 9.12 35.71 12.54
N GLU A 108 10.31 35.41 13.06
CA GLU A 108 11.13 36.38 13.78
C GLU A 108 11.61 37.49 12.84
N ALA A 109 12.12 37.15 11.66
CA ALA A 109 12.52 38.13 10.65
C ALA A 109 11.35 39.04 10.23
N VAL A 110 10.16 38.48 10.01
CA VAL A 110 8.94 39.27 9.72
C VAL A 110 8.63 40.27 10.84
N ARG A 111 8.79 39.85 12.10
CA ARG A 111 8.58 40.77 13.25
C ARG A 111 9.66 41.85 13.35
N ASP A 112 10.92 41.46 13.18
CA ASP A 112 12.07 42.33 13.33
C ASP A 112 12.11 43.44 12.28
N TYR A 113 11.81 43.07 11.03
CA TYR A 113 11.78 43.99 9.90
C TYR A 113 10.40 44.61 9.63
N SER A 114 9.42 44.40 10.53
CA SER A 114 8.08 44.97 10.37
C SER A 114 8.12 46.49 10.23
N GLY A 115 7.42 47.03 9.21
CA GLY A 115 7.41 48.42 8.85
C GLY A 115 8.70 48.90 8.17
N ASN A 116 9.52 47.98 7.66
CA ASN A 116 10.80 48.27 7.01
C ASN A 116 11.73 49.10 7.91
N THR A 117 11.80 48.75 9.19
CA THR A 117 12.63 49.46 10.16
C THR A 117 13.57 48.51 10.87
N TYR A 118 14.80 48.99 11.10
CA TYR A 118 15.75 48.34 12.00
C TYR A 118 15.54 48.87 13.42
N LYS A 119 15.47 47.96 14.39
CA LYS A 119 15.12 48.27 15.77
C LYS A 119 16.32 48.12 16.69
N SER A 120 16.35 48.94 17.75
CA SER A 120 17.36 48.84 18.81
C SER A 120 17.27 47.46 19.50
N THR A 121 18.42 46.86 19.74
CA THR A 121 18.55 45.64 20.55
C THR A 121 18.91 45.97 22.02
N ARG A 122 19.15 47.24 22.34
CA ARG A 122 19.63 47.70 23.65
C ARG A 122 18.89 48.95 24.12
N THR A 123 19.03 49.26 25.40
CA THR A 123 18.42 50.44 26.05
C THR A 123 19.50 51.40 26.48
N GLY A 124 19.32 52.70 26.24
CA GLY A 124 20.22 53.77 26.64
C GLY A 124 20.02 55.03 25.83
N PHE A 125 20.75 56.08 26.17
CA PHE A 125 20.84 57.33 25.38
C PHE A 125 21.83 57.13 24.23
N ILE A 126 21.51 57.62 23.04
CA ILE A 126 22.42 57.64 21.91
C ILE A 126 23.47 58.76 22.16
N LYS A 127 24.67 58.33 22.52
CA LYS A 127 25.80 59.25 22.73
C LYS A 127 26.37 59.68 21.37
N LYS A 128 26.43 58.80 20.43
CA LYS A 128 26.92 59.03 19.07
C LYS A 128 26.23 58.10 18.10
N LEU A 129 25.84 58.60 16.95
CA LEU A 129 25.28 57.81 15.86
C LEU A 129 26.36 57.61 14.78
N ASN A 130 26.67 56.34 14.47
CA ASN A 130 27.78 55.98 13.57
C ASN A 130 27.31 55.66 12.13
N ILE A 131 26.03 55.83 11.82
CA ILE A 131 25.43 55.58 10.50
C ILE A 131 24.76 56.82 9.95
N GLN A 132 24.69 56.92 8.61
CA GLN A 132 24.07 57.97 7.84
C GLN A 132 23.13 57.44 6.78
N VAL A 133 22.24 58.28 6.26
CA VAL A 133 21.38 57.94 5.13
C VAL A 133 22.23 57.56 3.91
N GLY A 134 21.92 56.41 3.28
CA GLY A 134 22.65 55.82 2.17
C GLY A 134 23.74 54.82 2.58
N ASP A 135 24.04 54.71 3.88
CA ASP A 135 25.00 53.71 4.36
C ASP A 135 24.46 52.28 4.21
N LYS A 136 25.37 51.35 3.98
CA LYS A 136 25.06 49.89 3.96
C LYS A 136 25.47 49.27 5.29
N VAL A 137 24.48 48.81 6.03
CA VAL A 137 24.62 48.19 7.33
C VAL A 137 24.65 46.68 7.19
N GLY A 138 25.79 46.05 7.41
CA GLY A 138 25.96 44.59 7.49
C GLY A 138 26.09 44.12 8.93
N SER A 139 26.19 42.81 9.14
CA SER A 139 26.45 42.24 10.48
C SER A 139 27.72 42.83 11.10
N ASN A 140 27.64 43.12 12.40
CA ASN A 140 28.70 43.76 13.20
C ASN A 140 29.05 45.21 12.85
N THR A 141 28.27 45.89 11.99
CA THR A 141 28.40 47.33 11.77
C THR A 141 28.06 48.06 13.06
N ASP A 142 28.94 49.00 13.46
CA ASP A 142 28.70 49.87 14.63
C ASP A 142 27.60 50.88 14.33
N LEU A 143 26.44 50.74 14.98
CA LEU A 143 25.27 51.59 14.74
C LEU A 143 25.29 52.86 15.59
N ALA A 144 25.48 52.71 16.88
CA ALA A 144 25.46 53.79 17.83
C ALA A 144 26.27 53.45 19.08
N GLU A 145 26.84 54.47 19.70
CA GLU A 145 27.34 54.39 21.07
C GLU A 145 26.20 54.72 22.04
N LEU A 146 25.88 53.79 22.92
CA LEU A 146 24.82 53.93 23.91
C LEU A 146 25.43 54.19 25.29
N TYR A 147 24.81 55.09 26.02
CA TYR A 147 25.20 55.42 27.36
C TYR A 147 23.95 55.55 28.24
N ASN A 148 24.01 55.08 29.48
CA ASN A 148 22.95 55.26 30.44
C ASN A 148 23.54 55.34 31.83
N ASP A 149 23.46 56.57 32.37
CA ASP A 149 23.91 56.91 33.70
C ASP A 149 22.77 57.32 34.66
N GLN A 150 21.51 57.15 34.24
CA GLN A 150 20.34 57.33 35.12
C GLN A 150 20.41 56.44 36.36
N THR A 151 21.02 55.25 36.16
CA THR A 151 21.39 54.34 37.23
C THR A 151 22.87 54.03 37.08
N MET A 152 23.59 54.11 38.17
CA MET A 152 25.03 53.80 38.20
C MET A 152 25.26 52.49 38.95
N LYS A 153 26.17 51.68 38.47
CA LYS A 153 26.65 50.44 39.13
C LYS A 153 27.81 50.81 40.04
N LEU A 154 27.76 50.36 41.28
CA LEU A 154 28.84 50.44 42.22
C LEU A 154 29.26 49.04 42.66
N LYS A 155 30.55 48.77 42.55
CA LYS A 155 31.11 47.45 42.93
C LYS A 155 32.10 47.72 44.08
N VAL A 156 31.79 47.13 45.24
CA VAL A 156 32.61 47.27 46.44
C VAL A 156 32.92 45.93 47.10
N PRO A 157 34.12 45.78 47.75
CA PRO A 157 34.46 44.56 48.44
C PRO A 157 33.97 44.57 49.88
N PHE A 158 33.37 43.52 50.34
CA PHE A 158 33.06 43.19 51.72
C PHE A 158 33.90 42.00 52.19
N LEU A 159 34.19 41.89 53.48
CA LEU A 159 34.83 40.67 53.99
C LEU A 159 34.03 39.41 53.58
N SER A 160 34.70 38.35 53.24
CA SER A 160 34.07 37.15 52.67
C SER A 160 32.93 36.61 53.57
N GLY A 161 33.11 36.61 54.88
CA GLY A 161 32.06 36.22 55.83
C GLY A 161 30.86 37.13 55.88
N GLU A 162 31.06 38.45 55.72
CA GLU A 162 30.01 39.46 55.69
C GLU A 162 29.24 39.41 54.37
N ALA A 163 29.94 39.28 53.26
CA ALA A 163 29.33 39.16 51.95
C ALA A 163 28.43 37.92 51.83
N ALA A 164 28.73 36.86 52.57
CA ALA A 164 27.88 35.67 52.61
C ALA A 164 26.50 35.90 53.27
N ALA A 165 26.40 36.96 54.09
CA ALA A 165 25.12 37.37 54.74
C ALA A 165 24.37 38.43 53.92
N ILE A 166 24.97 38.97 52.86
CA ILE A 166 24.37 39.97 51.97
C ILE A 166 23.59 39.23 50.85
N ALA A 167 22.35 39.59 50.63
CA ALA A 167 21.52 39.03 49.59
C ALA A 167 21.17 40.07 48.50
N VAL A 168 20.94 39.60 47.28
CA VAL A 168 20.37 40.42 46.20
C VAL A 168 19.03 40.99 46.67
N GLY A 169 18.83 42.30 46.42
CA GLY A 169 17.65 43.03 46.87
C GLY A 169 17.85 43.76 48.21
N ASN A 170 18.98 43.54 48.95
CA ASN A 170 19.26 44.29 50.15
C ASN A 170 19.46 45.81 49.83
N GLN A 171 18.96 46.66 50.70
CA GLN A 171 19.18 48.06 50.62
C GLN A 171 20.60 48.44 51.14
N ALA A 172 21.26 49.31 50.42
CA ALA A 172 22.60 49.80 50.74
C ALA A 172 22.58 51.30 50.97
N ALA A 173 23.21 51.76 52.01
CA ALA A 173 23.53 53.16 52.19
C ALA A 173 24.88 53.42 51.53
N VAL A 174 24.89 54.25 50.52
CA VAL A 174 26.07 54.59 49.72
C VAL A 174 26.46 56.03 50.10
N THR A 175 27.67 56.23 50.63
CA THR A 175 28.18 57.51 51.01
C THR A 175 29.31 57.93 50.07
N LEU A 176 29.13 59.01 49.33
CA LEU A 176 30.15 59.57 48.44
C LEU A 176 31.36 60.04 49.26
N THR A 177 32.56 59.73 48.80
CA THR A 177 33.79 59.96 49.54
C THR A 177 34.20 61.44 49.53
N ASP A 178 33.81 62.16 48.47
CA ASP A 178 34.19 63.59 48.27
C ASP A 178 33.20 64.58 48.84
N THR A 179 31.91 64.22 48.84
CA THR A 179 30.83 65.16 49.27
C THR A 179 30.13 64.72 50.55
N GLU A 180 30.40 63.52 51.06
CA GLU A 180 29.70 62.87 52.18
C GLU A 180 28.16 62.73 51.94
N GLU A 181 27.71 62.97 50.73
CA GLU A 181 26.29 62.74 50.34
C GLU A 181 25.91 61.28 50.46
N GLN A 182 24.73 61.04 51.02
CA GLN A 182 24.19 59.66 51.15
C GLN A 182 23.16 59.42 50.07
N LEU A 183 23.42 58.35 49.32
CA LEU A 183 22.52 57.79 48.29
C LEU A 183 22.02 56.44 48.75
N SER A 184 20.91 56.05 48.17
CA SER A 184 20.36 54.71 48.38
C SER A 184 20.70 53.83 47.19
N GLY A 185 21.20 52.64 47.47
CA GLY A 185 21.47 51.61 46.47
C GLY A 185 20.74 50.26 46.74
N VAL A 186 20.57 49.44 45.73
CA VAL A 186 20.01 48.14 45.86
C VAL A 186 21.02 47.11 45.35
N VAL A 187 21.31 46.08 46.13
CA VAL A 187 22.24 45.00 45.76
C VAL A 187 21.67 44.18 44.60
N THR A 188 22.42 44.11 43.49
CA THR A 188 22.03 43.35 42.27
C THR A 188 22.82 42.07 42.10
N ALA A 189 24.05 42.00 42.65
CA ALA A 189 24.85 40.77 42.60
C ALA A 189 25.83 40.69 43.78
N VAL A 190 26.10 39.48 44.23
CA VAL A 190 27.13 39.15 45.19
C VAL A 190 28.05 38.12 44.57
N SER A 191 29.36 38.41 44.51
CA SER A 191 30.34 37.44 43.96
C SER A 191 30.45 36.22 44.86
N ASN A 192 30.48 35.04 44.25
CA ASN A 192 30.75 33.77 44.95
C ASN A 192 32.25 33.46 45.06
N MET A 193 33.10 34.30 44.45
CA MET A 193 34.55 34.10 44.47
C MET A 193 35.18 35.00 45.53
N ASP A 194 36.05 34.38 46.33
CA ASP A 194 36.86 35.13 47.29
C ASP A 194 38.10 35.68 46.55
N GLU A 195 38.35 36.95 46.74
CA GLU A 195 39.53 37.64 46.22
C GLU A 195 40.36 38.19 47.39
N VAL A 196 41.67 38.29 47.18
CA VAL A 196 42.58 38.86 48.22
C VAL A 196 42.83 40.30 47.89
N LEU A 197 42.41 41.19 48.80
CA LEU A 197 42.74 42.59 48.76
C LEU A 197 44.15 42.84 49.27
N ASP A 198 44.75 44.03 48.93
CA ASP A 198 45.98 44.49 49.47
C ASP A 198 45.97 44.45 51.00
N GLY A 199 46.96 43.81 51.58
CA GLY A 199 47.00 43.54 53.01
C GLY A 199 46.47 42.22 53.45
N GLY A 200 46.14 41.26 52.48
CA GLY A 200 45.86 39.88 52.74
C GLY A 200 44.43 39.55 53.22
N ARG A 201 43.51 40.50 53.15
CA ARG A 201 42.08 40.32 53.53
C ARG A 201 41.32 39.57 52.42
N LEU A 202 40.57 38.54 52.76
CA LEU A 202 39.68 37.85 51.87
C LEU A 202 38.33 38.59 51.77
N VAL A 203 37.95 38.94 50.56
CA VAL A 203 36.75 39.72 50.27
C VAL A 203 35.95 39.10 49.14
N ARG A 204 34.68 39.42 49.08
CA ARG A 204 33.82 39.23 47.93
C ARG A 204 33.26 40.55 47.46
N TYR A 205 33.17 40.72 46.15
CA TYR A 205 32.60 41.93 45.61
C TYR A 205 31.07 41.86 45.61
N VAL A 206 30.45 42.94 46.08
CA VAL A 206 29.01 43.16 46.02
C VAL A 206 28.77 44.30 45.02
N THR A 207 27.91 44.03 44.05
CA THR A 207 27.50 45.00 43.05
C THR A 207 26.10 45.49 43.40
N MET A 208 25.89 46.79 43.33
CA MET A 208 24.63 47.43 43.56
C MET A 208 24.32 48.47 42.49
N GLU A 209 23.08 48.81 42.34
CA GLU A 209 22.60 49.86 41.47
C GLU A 209 22.14 51.04 42.35
N VAL A 210 22.59 52.22 41.95
CA VAL A 210 22.32 53.53 42.64
C VAL A 210 21.67 54.47 41.63
N THR A 211 20.50 55.00 41.93
CA THR A 211 19.86 55.99 41.08
C THR A 211 20.69 57.27 41.08
N ASN A 212 21.06 57.78 39.91
CA ASN A 212 21.83 59.00 39.76
C ASN A 212 20.92 60.21 39.98
N PRO A 213 21.20 61.09 40.99
CA PRO A 213 20.41 62.28 41.22
C PRO A 213 20.66 63.37 40.18
N GLY A 214 21.56 63.15 39.20
CA GLY A 214 21.88 64.06 38.10
C GLY A 214 23.29 64.65 38.17
N GLY A 215 24.10 64.28 39.13
CA GLY A 215 25.50 64.76 39.27
C GLY A 215 26.54 63.68 39.47
N LEU A 216 26.10 62.39 39.52
CA LEU A 216 26.96 61.29 39.78
C LEU A 216 27.70 60.83 38.47
N THR A 217 29.02 60.80 38.55
CA THR A 217 29.87 60.44 37.42
C THR A 217 30.83 59.29 37.77
N THR A 218 31.54 58.74 36.80
CA THR A 218 32.56 57.71 37.00
C THR A 218 33.78 58.15 37.76
N SER A 219 33.90 59.48 38.02
CA SER A 219 34.99 60.11 38.82
C SER A 219 34.75 60.05 40.33
N HIS A 220 33.49 59.78 40.73
CA HIS A 220 33.16 59.70 42.16
C HIS A 220 33.46 58.29 42.67
N SER A 221 33.88 58.24 43.93
CA SER A 221 34.00 57.02 44.69
C SER A 221 33.09 57.05 45.90
N ALA A 222 32.74 55.88 46.41
CA ALA A 222 31.85 55.75 47.55
C ALA A 222 32.19 54.57 48.45
N THR A 223 31.89 54.76 49.73
CA THR A 223 31.82 53.68 50.70
C THR A 223 30.36 53.20 50.84
N VAL A 224 30.21 51.98 51.24
CA VAL A 224 28.88 51.31 51.29
C VAL A 224 28.67 50.63 52.63
N THR A 225 27.47 50.82 53.19
CA THR A 225 27.01 50.11 54.37
C THR A 225 25.75 49.34 54.03
N ILE A 226 25.73 48.02 54.31
CA ILE A 226 24.58 47.11 54.09
C ILE A 226 24.25 46.49 55.47
N GLY A 227 23.14 46.93 56.07
CA GLY A 227 22.85 46.52 57.44
C GLY A 227 23.92 46.94 58.43
N GLU A 228 24.63 45.98 59.03
CA GLU A 228 25.74 46.21 59.96
C GLU A 228 27.12 46.19 59.29
N PHE A 229 27.17 45.80 58.04
CA PHE A 229 28.42 45.53 57.32
C PHE A 229 28.88 46.81 56.56
N VAL A 230 30.14 47.12 56.68
CA VAL A 230 30.77 48.22 55.95
C VAL A 230 31.78 47.71 54.94
N CYS A 231 31.78 48.23 53.73
CA CYS A 231 32.75 47.80 52.71
C CYS A 231 34.22 47.93 53.15
N SER A 232 35.05 47.06 52.66
CA SER A 232 36.49 47.02 53.03
C SER A 232 37.32 48.07 52.32
N SER A 233 36.87 48.61 51.21
CA SER A 233 37.43 49.77 50.50
C SER A 233 36.31 50.42 49.66
N GLU A 234 36.57 51.68 49.27
CA GLU A 234 35.67 52.41 48.35
C GLU A 234 35.62 51.75 46.96
N GLY A 235 34.54 51.98 46.26
CA GLY A 235 34.35 51.62 44.86
C GLY A 235 34.06 52.79 43.98
N THR A 236 34.26 52.68 42.70
CA THR A 236 33.94 53.71 41.69
C THR A 236 32.64 53.34 40.96
N PHE A 237 31.97 54.37 40.50
CA PHE A 237 30.71 54.21 39.77
C PHE A 237 30.96 53.91 38.27
N GLU A 238 30.14 53.04 37.71
CA GLU A 238 30.10 52.76 36.29
C GLU A 238 28.65 53.00 35.80
N PRO A 239 28.43 53.55 34.60
CA PRO A 239 27.08 53.61 34.02
C PRO A 239 26.52 52.20 33.78
N VAL A 240 25.21 52.07 33.90
CA VAL A 240 24.53 50.77 33.60
C VAL A 240 24.75 50.34 32.16
N THR A 241 24.82 51.29 31.26
CA THR A 241 25.12 51.06 29.84
C THR A 241 26.20 52.03 29.37
N ASP A 242 27.32 51.52 28.90
CA ASP A 242 28.34 52.22 28.10
C ASP A 242 28.86 51.19 27.08
N THR A 243 28.26 51.15 25.91
CA THR A 243 28.53 50.11 24.92
C THR A 243 28.21 50.56 23.52
N THR A 244 28.93 50.00 22.56
CA THR A 244 28.59 50.18 21.15
C THR A 244 27.53 49.16 20.74
N MET A 245 26.42 49.63 20.20
CA MET A 245 25.40 48.79 19.59
C MET A 245 25.82 48.42 18.18
N LYS A 246 25.93 47.11 17.94
CA LYS A 246 26.30 46.57 16.64
C LYS A 246 25.06 46.01 15.93
N ALA A 247 25.06 46.12 14.62
CA ALA A 247 24.01 45.51 13.80
C ALA A 247 24.11 43.99 13.83
N SER A 248 22.94 43.37 13.87
CA SER A 248 22.76 41.92 13.65
C SER A 248 21.91 41.77 12.42
N VAL A 249 22.53 41.50 11.27
CA VAL A 249 21.87 41.23 10.01
C VAL A 249 22.16 39.77 9.66
N THR A 250 21.13 39.00 9.42
CA THR A 250 21.29 37.58 9.12
C THR A 250 21.78 37.36 7.66
N GLY A 251 22.70 36.44 7.47
CA GLY A 251 23.30 36.17 6.17
C GLY A 251 24.39 37.16 5.75
N ASN A 252 24.74 37.15 4.50
CA ASN A 252 25.74 38.05 3.90
C ASN A 252 25.12 39.37 3.34
N GLY A 253 23.86 39.62 3.72
CA GLY A 253 23.12 40.79 3.26
C GLY A 253 23.59 42.08 3.94
N SER A 254 23.30 43.22 3.32
CA SER A 254 23.43 44.53 3.90
C SER A 254 22.15 45.31 3.71
N LEU A 255 21.77 46.10 4.72
CA LEU A 255 20.58 46.94 4.75
C LEU A 255 20.97 48.36 4.35
N GLU A 256 20.36 48.94 3.34
CA GLU A 256 20.58 50.35 2.98
C GLU A 256 19.71 51.23 3.88
N VAL A 257 20.34 52.21 4.55
CA VAL A 257 19.67 53.20 5.41
C VAL A 257 18.92 54.19 4.52
N GLU A 258 17.60 54.13 4.49
CA GLU A 258 16.76 55.04 3.73
C GLU A 258 16.49 56.36 4.50
N GLU A 259 16.26 56.26 5.81
CA GLU A 259 15.94 57.38 6.69
C GLU A 259 16.37 57.04 8.12
N LEU A 260 16.95 58.02 8.81
CA LEU A 260 17.22 57.93 10.25
C LEU A 260 15.99 58.36 11.04
N LEU A 261 15.57 57.53 12.00
CA LEU A 261 14.40 57.79 12.86
C LEU A 261 14.77 58.28 14.26
N VAL A 262 16.07 58.33 14.57
CA VAL A 262 16.62 58.73 15.87
C VAL A 262 17.79 59.70 15.68
N HIS A 263 18.11 60.44 16.73
CA HIS A 263 19.19 61.44 16.78
C HIS A 263 20.09 61.21 18.00
N GLU A 264 21.27 61.81 17.99
CA GLU A 264 22.13 61.82 19.15
C GLU A 264 21.40 62.56 20.30
N GLY A 265 21.46 61.98 21.49
CA GLY A 265 20.72 62.43 22.67
C GLY A 265 19.37 61.75 22.90
N ASP A 266 18.83 61.05 21.92
CA ASP A 266 17.57 60.32 22.10
C ASP A 266 17.74 59.14 23.03
N TYR A 267 16.72 58.89 23.85
CA TYR A 267 16.63 57.65 24.65
C TYR A 267 15.91 56.56 23.88
N VAL A 268 16.58 55.45 23.71
CA VAL A 268 16.03 54.27 23.00
C VAL A 268 15.91 53.08 23.96
N THR A 269 14.89 52.26 23.72
CA THR A 269 14.70 51.00 24.39
C THR A 269 14.81 49.86 23.36
N SER A 270 15.04 48.64 23.81
CA SER A 270 14.97 47.46 22.92
C SER A 270 13.62 47.46 22.18
N GLY A 271 13.65 47.33 20.84
CA GLY A 271 12.49 47.43 19.97
C GLY A 271 12.19 48.82 19.38
N THR A 272 12.88 49.90 19.83
CA THR A 272 12.72 51.25 19.26
C THR A 272 13.26 51.27 17.82
N PRO A 273 12.48 51.72 16.82
CA PRO A 273 12.98 51.89 15.45
C PRO A 273 14.12 52.91 15.38
N LEU A 274 15.25 52.53 14.78
CA LEU A 274 16.43 53.37 14.63
C LEU A 274 16.53 54.02 13.26
N PHE A 275 16.28 53.25 12.24
CA PHE A 275 16.29 53.74 10.85
C PHE A 275 15.32 52.93 10.00
N ARG A 276 14.90 53.54 8.87
CA ARG A 276 14.12 52.88 7.82
C ARG A 276 15.07 52.18 6.86
N ILE A 277 14.71 50.96 6.53
CA ILE A 277 15.43 50.11 5.60
C ILE A 277 14.76 50.23 4.23
N LYS A 278 15.55 50.21 3.17
CA LYS A 278 15.04 50.14 1.80
C LYS A 278 14.17 48.86 1.61
N SER A 279 12.94 49.04 1.11
CA SER A 279 11.95 47.97 1.03
C SER A 279 12.48 46.73 0.31
N LYS A 280 13.28 46.92 -0.76
CA LYS A 280 13.86 45.82 -1.50
C LYS A 280 14.78 44.92 -0.66
N ASP A 281 15.59 45.53 0.23
CA ASP A 281 16.52 44.77 1.07
C ASP A 281 15.76 43.91 2.08
N VAL A 282 14.62 44.41 2.58
CA VAL A 282 13.73 43.62 3.46
C VAL A 282 13.06 42.48 2.70
N GLU A 283 12.59 42.73 1.47
CA GLU A 283 12.01 41.69 0.59
C GLU A 283 13.03 40.58 0.33
N ASP A 284 14.26 40.97 -0.06
CA ASP A 284 15.34 40.00 -0.37
C ASP A 284 15.71 39.14 0.88
N ILE A 285 15.68 39.76 2.07
CA ILE A 285 15.90 39.02 3.34
C ILE A 285 14.76 38.06 3.63
N LEU A 286 13.52 38.53 3.57
CA LEU A 286 12.36 37.69 3.86
C LEU A 286 12.24 36.54 2.85
N GLU A 287 12.56 36.80 1.57
CA GLU A 287 12.64 35.75 0.52
C GLU A 287 13.67 34.68 0.90
N SER A 288 14.86 35.11 1.39
CA SER A 288 15.89 34.12 1.79
C SER A 288 15.47 33.23 2.97
N TYR A 289 14.69 33.77 3.90
CA TYR A 289 14.12 32.99 4.99
C TYR A 289 12.98 32.07 4.52
N GLN A 290 12.15 32.56 3.59
CA GLN A 290 11.11 31.74 2.96
C GLN A 290 11.74 30.58 2.20
N ASP A 291 12.77 30.82 1.40
CA ASP A 291 13.54 29.78 0.71
C ASP A 291 14.08 28.72 1.68
N ALA A 292 14.54 29.16 2.85
CA ALA A 292 15.00 28.21 3.87
C ALA A 292 13.85 27.35 4.45
N VAL A 293 12.66 27.90 4.59
CA VAL A 293 11.45 27.17 4.98
C VAL A 293 11.08 26.17 3.89
N ASP A 294 11.06 26.60 2.63
CA ASP A 294 10.70 25.76 1.48
C ASP A 294 11.70 24.60 1.32
N GLN A 295 13.00 24.86 1.42
CA GLN A 295 14.03 23.81 1.42
C GLN A 295 13.88 22.83 2.59
N ALA A 296 13.49 23.32 3.76
CA ALA A 296 13.25 22.46 4.91
C ALA A 296 12.00 21.60 4.72
N GLN A 297 10.97 22.13 4.05
CA GLN A 297 9.77 21.40 3.66
C GLN A 297 10.10 20.27 2.67
N GLU A 298 10.88 20.55 1.62
CA GLU A 298 11.33 19.53 0.66
C GLU A 298 12.10 18.39 1.36
N LYS A 299 12.90 18.72 2.38
CA LYS A 299 13.59 17.70 3.18
C LYS A 299 12.64 16.84 4.01
N ILE A 300 11.53 17.40 4.50
CA ILE A 300 10.49 16.59 5.16
C ILE A 300 9.89 15.61 4.16
N GLU A 301 9.49 16.08 2.98
CA GLU A 301 8.87 15.22 1.95
C GLU A 301 9.80 14.07 1.54
N SER A 302 11.09 14.39 1.32
CA SER A 302 12.10 13.36 1.03
C SER A 302 12.31 12.39 2.18
N ALA A 303 12.37 12.87 3.42
CA ALA A 303 12.55 12.04 4.61
C ALA A 303 11.31 11.19 4.89
N GLN A 304 10.10 11.74 4.66
CA GLN A 304 8.83 11.01 4.78
C GLN A 304 8.78 9.86 3.78
N SER A 305 9.03 10.15 2.50
CA SER A 305 9.04 9.11 1.46
C SER A 305 10.05 7.99 1.77
N ASN A 306 11.22 8.34 2.31
CA ASN A 306 12.20 7.34 2.72
C ASN A 306 11.71 6.51 3.92
N ALA A 307 11.05 7.14 4.90
CA ALA A 307 10.49 6.44 6.06
C ALA A 307 9.36 5.50 5.64
N ASP A 308 8.47 5.95 4.75
CA ASP A 308 7.36 5.15 4.22
C ASP A 308 7.87 3.92 3.45
N ASN A 309 8.88 4.09 2.60
CA ASN A 309 9.51 2.98 1.88
C ASN A 309 10.19 1.96 2.83
N LYS A 310 10.80 2.45 3.92
CA LYS A 310 11.39 1.57 4.93
C LYS A 310 10.32 0.86 5.77
N GLN A 311 9.20 1.54 6.06
CA GLN A 311 8.05 0.93 6.73
C GLN A 311 7.44 -0.17 5.85
N GLU A 312 7.20 0.10 4.56
CA GLU A 312 6.69 -0.92 3.62
C GLU A 312 7.64 -2.12 3.55
N THR A 313 8.95 -1.87 3.52
CA THR A 313 9.94 -2.95 3.55
C THR A 313 9.83 -3.76 4.84
N TYR A 314 9.69 -3.10 5.98
CA TYR A 314 9.53 -3.75 7.29
C TYR A 314 8.23 -4.56 7.37
N ASP A 315 7.12 -4.02 6.87
CA ASP A 315 5.81 -4.69 6.88
C ASP A 315 5.83 -5.99 6.07
N ASN A 316 6.64 -6.06 5.00
CA ASN A 316 6.81 -7.26 4.19
C ASN A 316 7.45 -8.44 4.93
N TYR A 317 8.04 -8.20 6.13
CA TYR A 317 8.54 -9.26 7.00
C TYR A 317 7.43 -9.94 7.83
N THR A 318 6.23 -9.37 7.82
CA THR A 318 5.04 -9.98 8.42
C THR A 318 4.05 -10.37 7.31
N ILE A 319 3.94 -11.66 7.05
CA ILE A 319 3.07 -12.17 6.00
C ILE A 319 1.73 -12.54 6.61
N THR A 320 0.66 -11.95 6.10
CA THR A 320 -0.72 -12.17 6.56
C THR A 320 -1.55 -12.90 5.51
N ALA A 321 -2.62 -13.53 5.94
CA ALA A 321 -3.59 -14.16 5.06
C ALA A 321 -4.37 -13.08 4.27
N PRO A 322 -4.32 -13.07 2.93
CA PRO A 322 -5.03 -12.07 2.11
C PRO A 322 -6.54 -12.37 2.00
N ILE A 323 -6.92 -13.62 2.20
CA ILE A 323 -8.30 -14.10 2.21
C ILE A 323 -8.56 -14.93 3.47
N SER A 324 -9.82 -15.06 3.86
CA SER A 324 -10.23 -16.07 4.83
C SER A 324 -10.43 -17.40 4.11
N GLY A 325 -9.99 -18.50 4.72
CA GLY A 325 -10.10 -19.80 4.07
C GLY A 325 -9.33 -20.89 4.81
N GLN A 326 -9.19 -22.03 4.17
CA GLN A 326 -8.47 -23.18 4.69
C GLN A 326 -7.07 -23.26 4.09
N VAL A 327 -6.07 -23.50 4.93
CA VAL A 327 -4.70 -23.77 4.48
C VAL A 327 -4.64 -25.16 3.84
N ILE A 328 -4.23 -25.21 2.58
CA ILE A 328 -4.12 -26.47 1.82
C ILE A 328 -2.70 -27.02 1.86
N THR A 329 -1.71 -26.13 1.72
CA THR A 329 -0.30 -26.53 1.79
C THR A 329 0.49 -25.53 2.63
N LYS A 330 1.46 -26.04 3.38
CA LYS A 330 2.45 -25.25 4.14
C LYS A 330 3.84 -25.79 3.81
N THR A 331 4.59 -25.05 3.00
CA THR A 331 5.90 -25.50 2.50
C THR A 331 7.03 -25.11 3.44
N VAL A 332 6.86 -24.02 4.21
CA VAL A 332 7.91 -23.42 5.03
C VAL A 332 7.50 -23.41 6.50
N LYS A 333 8.45 -23.71 7.39
CA LYS A 333 8.25 -23.80 8.85
C LYS A 333 9.11 -22.77 9.57
N ALA A 334 8.81 -22.57 10.87
CA ALA A 334 9.67 -21.77 11.74
C ALA A 334 11.09 -22.34 11.77
N GLY A 335 12.09 -21.48 11.61
CA GLY A 335 13.50 -21.82 11.50
C GLY A 335 14.02 -21.99 10.08
N ASP A 336 13.16 -22.14 9.09
CA ASP A 336 13.56 -22.24 7.69
C ASP A 336 14.04 -20.88 7.16
N LYS A 337 14.92 -20.93 6.16
CA LYS A 337 15.43 -19.74 5.48
C LYS A 337 14.77 -19.56 4.13
N ILE A 338 14.23 -18.38 3.89
CA ILE A 338 13.69 -17.97 2.59
C ILE A 338 14.81 -17.31 1.81
N ASP A 339 15.22 -17.90 0.69
CA ASP A 339 16.23 -17.38 -0.24
C ASP A 339 15.60 -17.08 -1.60
N ARG A 340 15.89 -15.92 -2.15
CA ARG A 340 15.44 -15.49 -3.51
C ARG A 340 16.51 -15.65 -4.58
N SER A 341 17.69 -16.16 -4.24
CA SER A 341 18.88 -16.15 -5.10
C SER A 341 18.89 -17.13 -6.27
N SER A 342 17.89 -17.97 -6.42
CA SER A 342 17.86 -18.94 -7.51
C SER A 342 16.83 -18.56 -8.55
N GLY A 343 17.07 -17.59 -9.41
CA GLY A 343 16.45 -17.35 -10.75
C GLY A 343 15.11 -17.97 -11.14
N SER A 344 14.39 -18.59 -10.25
CA SER A 344 13.15 -19.31 -10.45
C SER A 344 12.13 -18.83 -9.42
N SER A 345 11.03 -18.31 -9.95
CA SER A 345 9.72 -18.11 -9.32
C SER A 345 9.71 -18.01 -7.79
N THR A 346 9.16 -16.93 -7.28
CA THR A 346 8.77 -16.75 -5.86
C THR A 346 8.42 -18.09 -5.21
N SER A 347 9.19 -18.48 -4.18
CA SER A 347 8.91 -19.73 -3.45
C SER A 347 7.52 -19.63 -2.84
N THR A 348 6.66 -20.58 -3.18
CA THR A 348 5.35 -20.72 -2.54
C THR A 348 5.57 -21.11 -1.08
N LEU A 349 5.05 -20.32 -0.17
CA LEU A 349 5.14 -20.57 1.27
C LEU A 349 3.95 -21.38 1.78
N ALA A 350 2.75 -21.01 1.32
CA ALA A 350 1.50 -21.68 1.64
C ALA A 350 0.46 -21.44 0.54
N VAL A 351 -0.58 -22.25 0.50
CA VAL A 351 -1.76 -22.06 -0.37
C VAL A 351 -3.01 -22.07 0.51
N ILE A 352 -3.88 -21.09 0.29
CA ILE A 352 -5.15 -20.94 1.00
C ILE A 352 -6.29 -21.04 -0.02
N TYR A 353 -7.31 -21.82 0.29
CA TYR A 353 -8.55 -21.92 -0.47
C TYR A 353 -9.69 -21.26 0.28
N ASP A 354 -10.44 -20.40 -0.40
CA ASP A 354 -11.75 -19.97 0.07
C ASP A 354 -12.78 -21.04 -0.31
N LEU A 355 -13.26 -21.76 0.69
CA LEU A 355 -14.27 -22.80 0.56
C LEU A 355 -15.67 -22.32 0.94
N SER A 356 -15.89 -21.01 1.09
CA SER A 356 -17.22 -20.45 1.41
C SER A 356 -18.25 -20.74 0.32
N GLU A 357 -17.78 -20.84 -0.92
CA GLU A 357 -18.53 -21.26 -2.10
C GLU A 357 -17.62 -22.18 -2.91
N VAL A 358 -18.19 -23.17 -3.54
CA VAL A 358 -17.48 -24.00 -4.52
C VAL A 358 -18.18 -23.95 -5.86
N THR A 359 -17.39 -23.99 -6.90
CA THR A 359 -17.86 -23.90 -8.27
C THR A 359 -17.29 -25.03 -9.09
N PHE A 360 -17.89 -25.32 -10.23
CA PHE A 360 -17.24 -26.10 -11.28
C PHE A 360 -17.59 -25.52 -12.63
N GLU A 361 -16.77 -25.78 -13.63
CA GLU A 361 -17.00 -25.36 -15.00
C GLU A 361 -17.48 -26.52 -15.85
N MET A 362 -18.63 -26.31 -16.49
CA MET A 362 -19.16 -27.21 -17.52
C MET A 362 -18.72 -26.71 -18.90
N SER A 363 -18.28 -27.63 -19.75
CA SER A 363 -18.00 -27.32 -21.15
C SER A 363 -19.28 -27.53 -21.98
N VAL A 364 -19.86 -26.43 -22.47
CA VAL A 364 -21.11 -26.46 -23.25
C VAL A 364 -20.80 -26.15 -24.72
N ASP A 365 -21.35 -26.99 -25.63
CA ASP A 365 -21.18 -26.82 -27.07
C ASP A 365 -21.84 -25.52 -27.57
N GLU A 366 -21.31 -24.96 -28.68
CA GLU A 366 -21.83 -23.76 -29.34
C GLU A 366 -23.30 -23.85 -29.70
N LEU A 367 -23.82 -25.03 -30.02
CA LEU A 367 -25.22 -25.23 -30.39
C LEU A 367 -26.18 -25.13 -29.20
N ASP A 368 -25.71 -25.47 -27.99
CA ASP A 368 -26.54 -25.51 -26.78
C ASP A 368 -26.35 -24.33 -25.88
N VAL A 369 -25.20 -23.62 -25.97
CA VAL A 369 -24.91 -22.45 -25.06
C VAL A 369 -25.96 -21.38 -25.15
N GLY A 370 -26.59 -21.17 -26.32
CA GLY A 370 -27.66 -20.18 -26.51
C GLY A 370 -28.94 -20.50 -25.73
N ARG A 371 -29.11 -21.75 -25.27
CA ARG A 371 -30.25 -22.21 -24.47
C ARG A 371 -29.98 -22.17 -22.97
N VAL A 372 -28.70 -22.10 -22.56
CA VAL A 372 -28.28 -21.97 -21.14
C VAL A 372 -28.48 -20.55 -20.67
N LYS A 373 -29.00 -20.36 -19.48
CA LYS A 373 -29.24 -19.04 -18.87
C LYS A 373 -28.69 -19.01 -17.45
N VAL A 374 -28.14 -17.86 -17.06
CA VAL A 374 -27.77 -17.60 -15.67
C VAL A 374 -29.00 -17.74 -14.78
N GLY A 375 -28.83 -18.45 -13.66
CA GLY A 375 -29.88 -18.76 -12.69
C GLY A 375 -30.58 -20.11 -12.90
N GLN A 376 -30.28 -20.85 -13.99
CA GLN A 376 -30.80 -22.21 -14.17
C GLN A 376 -30.25 -23.17 -13.12
N SER A 377 -31.11 -24.06 -12.63
CA SER A 377 -30.73 -25.11 -11.70
C SER A 377 -29.96 -26.23 -12.38
N VAL A 378 -28.96 -26.74 -11.71
CA VAL A 378 -28.10 -27.81 -12.16
C VAL A 378 -28.13 -28.93 -11.13
N ASN A 379 -28.43 -30.15 -11.56
CA ASN A 379 -28.26 -31.36 -10.77
C ASN A 379 -26.82 -31.83 -10.90
N ILE A 380 -26.18 -32.09 -9.77
CA ILE A 380 -24.74 -32.42 -9.74
C ILE A 380 -24.56 -33.79 -9.09
N THR A 381 -23.82 -34.64 -9.72
CA THR A 381 -23.41 -35.94 -9.18
C THR A 381 -21.90 -36.03 -9.18
N ALA A 382 -21.35 -36.71 -8.18
CA ALA A 382 -19.91 -36.95 -8.06
C ALA A 382 -19.63 -38.42 -8.00
N ASP A 383 -18.72 -38.89 -8.83
CA ASP A 383 -18.33 -40.33 -8.87
C ASP A 383 -17.75 -40.78 -7.52
N ALA A 384 -17.08 -39.90 -6.81
CA ALA A 384 -16.49 -40.19 -5.52
C ALA A 384 -17.51 -40.35 -4.37
N ILE A 385 -18.78 -39.95 -4.59
CA ILE A 385 -19.84 -39.94 -3.56
C ILE A 385 -21.09 -40.60 -4.12
N GLU A 386 -21.11 -41.92 -4.11
CA GLU A 386 -22.22 -42.68 -4.64
C GLU A 386 -23.56 -42.37 -3.94
N GLY A 387 -24.62 -42.21 -4.74
CA GLY A 387 -25.99 -42.09 -4.28
C GLY A 387 -26.38 -40.71 -3.67
N LYS A 388 -25.50 -39.69 -3.72
CA LYS A 388 -25.84 -38.31 -3.38
C LYS A 388 -25.96 -37.47 -4.64
N THR A 389 -26.99 -36.63 -4.68
CA THR A 389 -27.17 -35.59 -5.69
C THR A 389 -27.06 -34.23 -4.98
N PHE A 390 -26.27 -33.35 -5.52
CA PHE A 390 -26.13 -31.97 -5.08
C PHE A 390 -26.87 -31.07 -6.07
N THR A 391 -27.16 -29.86 -5.65
CA THR A 391 -27.79 -28.83 -6.51
C THR A 391 -26.90 -27.61 -6.58
N GLY A 392 -26.99 -26.93 -7.71
CA GLY A 392 -26.30 -25.69 -7.93
C GLY A 392 -27.04 -24.83 -8.96
N LYS A 393 -26.47 -23.69 -9.26
CA LYS A 393 -27.03 -22.75 -10.24
C LYS A 393 -25.95 -22.28 -11.19
N VAL A 394 -26.35 -22.09 -12.45
CA VAL A 394 -25.52 -21.39 -13.42
C VAL A 394 -25.33 -19.95 -12.96
N THR A 395 -24.08 -19.54 -12.66
CA THR A 395 -23.75 -18.18 -12.21
C THR A 395 -23.07 -17.34 -13.28
N ASN A 396 -22.35 -17.99 -14.20
CA ASN A 396 -21.69 -17.29 -15.29
C ASN A 396 -21.62 -18.14 -16.56
N ILE A 397 -21.69 -17.49 -17.71
CA ILE A 397 -21.46 -18.08 -19.03
C ILE A 397 -20.34 -17.28 -19.66
N SER A 398 -19.20 -17.94 -19.89
CA SER A 398 -18.03 -17.28 -20.47
C SER A 398 -18.30 -16.90 -21.93
N LEU A 399 -17.94 -15.67 -22.29
CA LEU A 399 -17.93 -15.24 -23.70
C LEU A 399 -16.67 -15.69 -24.44
N GLN A 400 -15.67 -16.17 -23.71
CA GLN A 400 -14.44 -16.71 -24.27
C GLN A 400 -14.60 -18.21 -24.50
N SER A 401 -14.66 -18.60 -25.77
CA SER A 401 -14.72 -20.02 -26.15
C SER A 401 -13.36 -20.72 -26.04
N SER A 402 -13.39 -21.99 -25.79
CA SER A 402 -12.25 -22.90 -25.92
C SER A 402 -12.50 -23.88 -27.09
N GLN A 403 -11.45 -24.21 -27.84
CA GLN A 403 -11.53 -25.22 -28.89
C GLN A 403 -10.78 -26.45 -28.46
N SER A 404 -11.47 -27.59 -28.51
CA SER A 404 -10.87 -28.91 -28.29
C SER A 404 -11.34 -29.84 -29.38
N ASN A 405 -10.41 -30.49 -30.08
CA ASN A 405 -10.69 -31.47 -31.16
C ASN A 405 -11.62 -30.93 -32.27
N GLY A 406 -11.59 -29.61 -32.55
CA GLY A 406 -12.42 -29.02 -33.59
C GLY A 406 -13.85 -28.67 -33.15
N VAL A 407 -14.19 -28.87 -31.90
CA VAL A 407 -15.47 -28.48 -31.29
C VAL A 407 -15.23 -27.19 -30.48
N THR A 408 -16.11 -26.22 -30.68
CA THR A 408 -16.10 -24.95 -29.91
C THR A 408 -16.97 -25.10 -28.67
N ASN A 409 -16.35 -24.95 -27.50
CA ASN A 409 -17.05 -25.05 -26.22
C ASN A 409 -16.98 -23.70 -25.48
N TYR A 410 -18.03 -23.40 -24.75
CA TYR A 410 -18.13 -22.24 -23.85
C TYR A 410 -18.15 -22.73 -22.42
N PRO A 411 -17.21 -22.26 -21.56
CA PRO A 411 -17.24 -22.56 -20.14
C PRO A 411 -18.47 -21.92 -19.48
N VAL A 412 -19.24 -22.74 -18.77
CA VAL A 412 -20.39 -22.34 -17.95
C VAL A 412 -20.04 -22.63 -16.50
N THR A 413 -19.96 -21.58 -15.68
CA THR A 413 -19.66 -21.71 -14.26
C THR A 413 -20.95 -22.01 -13.49
N VAL A 414 -20.91 -23.06 -12.72
CA VAL A 414 -21.98 -23.47 -11.81
C VAL A 414 -21.49 -23.33 -10.38
N THR A 415 -22.25 -22.60 -9.58
CA THR A 415 -22.01 -22.48 -8.13
C THR A 415 -22.94 -23.45 -7.39
N LEU A 416 -22.40 -24.23 -6.49
CA LEU A 416 -23.15 -25.17 -5.68
C LEU A 416 -23.96 -24.43 -4.61
N ASP A 417 -25.19 -24.87 -4.36
CA ASP A 417 -26.02 -24.33 -3.27
C ASP A 417 -25.47 -24.72 -1.89
N GLU A 418 -24.91 -25.94 -1.77
CA GLU A 418 -24.25 -26.44 -0.56
C GLU A 418 -22.99 -27.23 -0.94
N VAL A 419 -21.89 -26.99 -0.20
CA VAL A 419 -20.60 -27.63 -0.46
C VAL A 419 -20.65 -29.13 -0.06
N GLY A 420 -21.30 -29.44 1.06
CA GLY A 420 -21.44 -30.79 1.57
C GLY A 420 -20.08 -31.49 1.76
N ASP A 421 -19.99 -32.74 1.24
CA ASP A 421 -18.77 -33.55 1.31
C ASP A 421 -17.87 -33.40 0.06
N LEU A 422 -18.16 -32.43 -0.82
CA LEU A 422 -17.39 -32.21 -2.04
C LEU A 422 -16.10 -31.46 -1.73
N LEU A 423 -15.00 -31.95 -2.24
CA LEU A 423 -13.68 -31.33 -2.07
C LEU A 423 -13.16 -30.77 -3.41
N PRO A 424 -12.44 -29.66 -3.40
CA PRO A 424 -11.75 -29.16 -4.58
C PRO A 424 -10.87 -30.24 -5.22
N GLY A 425 -10.95 -30.35 -6.54
CA GLY A 425 -10.27 -31.37 -7.31
C GLY A 425 -11.11 -32.65 -7.61
N MET A 426 -12.28 -32.80 -6.99
CA MET A 426 -13.19 -33.89 -7.35
C MET A 426 -13.85 -33.64 -8.70
N ASN A 427 -14.02 -34.70 -9.48
CA ASN A 427 -14.80 -34.68 -10.72
C ASN A 427 -16.28 -34.82 -10.41
N VAL A 428 -17.08 -34.04 -11.12
CA VAL A 428 -18.53 -34.01 -11.01
C VAL A 428 -19.15 -33.96 -12.38
N ASP A 429 -20.34 -34.50 -12.50
CA ASP A 429 -21.21 -34.36 -13.67
C ASP A 429 -22.36 -33.40 -13.32
N GLY A 430 -22.51 -32.37 -14.10
CA GLY A 430 -23.62 -31.42 -13.99
C GLY A 430 -24.63 -31.64 -15.10
N THR A 431 -25.90 -31.74 -14.73
CA THR A 431 -27.02 -31.85 -15.66
C THR A 431 -27.91 -30.61 -15.56
N ILE A 432 -27.97 -29.83 -16.63
CA ILE A 432 -28.84 -28.66 -16.78
C ILE A 432 -30.13 -29.09 -17.50
N ILE A 433 -31.29 -28.77 -16.94
CA ILE A 433 -32.56 -28.91 -17.62
C ILE A 433 -32.72 -27.67 -18.53
N LEU A 434 -32.61 -27.90 -19.85
CA LEU A 434 -32.74 -26.81 -20.83
C LEU A 434 -34.18 -26.41 -21.06
N ASP A 435 -35.06 -27.41 -21.26
CA ASP A 435 -36.49 -27.24 -21.45
C ASP A 435 -37.26 -28.44 -20.84
N GLN A 436 -38.41 -28.17 -20.29
CA GLN A 436 -39.34 -29.19 -19.78
C GLN A 436 -40.73 -28.88 -20.26
N VAL A 437 -41.40 -29.91 -20.75
CA VAL A 437 -42.83 -29.83 -21.13
C VAL A 437 -43.54 -30.97 -20.43
N ASP A 438 -44.54 -30.62 -19.59
CA ASP A 438 -45.46 -31.59 -18.98
C ASP A 438 -46.58 -31.90 -19.95
N ASP A 439 -47.15 -33.12 -19.85
CA ASP A 439 -48.21 -33.62 -20.74
C ASP A 439 -47.81 -33.58 -22.23
N ALA A 440 -46.55 -33.76 -22.56
CA ALA A 440 -46.05 -33.84 -23.93
C ALA A 440 -46.45 -35.15 -24.57
N LEU A 441 -47.08 -35.12 -25.74
CA LEU A 441 -47.22 -36.34 -26.58
C LEU A 441 -45.88 -36.68 -27.19
N MET A 442 -45.30 -37.83 -26.86
CA MET A 442 -43.94 -38.23 -27.24
C MET A 442 -43.93 -39.57 -27.95
N ILE A 443 -42.99 -39.66 -28.88
CA ILE A 443 -42.63 -40.87 -29.58
C ILE A 443 -41.09 -41.08 -29.49
N PRO A 444 -40.59 -42.33 -29.60
CA PRO A 444 -39.16 -42.56 -29.72
C PRO A 444 -38.56 -41.80 -30.90
N VAL A 445 -37.36 -41.23 -30.72
CA VAL A 445 -36.65 -40.47 -31.78
C VAL A 445 -36.47 -41.33 -33.04
N ASP A 446 -36.22 -42.63 -32.88
CA ASP A 446 -36.09 -43.59 -33.99
C ASP A 446 -37.37 -43.77 -34.80
N SER A 447 -38.51 -43.25 -34.36
CA SER A 447 -39.78 -43.26 -35.10
C SER A 447 -39.95 -42.05 -36.04
N LEU A 448 -39.08 -41.03 -35.90
CA LEU A 448 -39.16 -39.82 -36.71
C LEU A 448 -38.34 -39.98 -38.00
N MET A 449 -39.05 -39.96 -39.13
CA MET A 449 -38.42 -40.12 -40.46
C MET A 449 -38.03 -38.77 -41.06
N ARG A 450 -37.19 -38.79 -42.08
CA ARG A 450 -36.75 -37.54 -42.77
C ARG A 450 -37.95 -36.72 -43.29
N GLY A 451 -37.92 -35.43 -43.01
CA GLY A 451 -38.97 -34.50 -43.44
C GLY A 451 -40.16 -34.46 -42.49
N ASN A 452 -39.90 -34.64 -41.19
CA ASN A 452 -40.88 -34.57 -40.09
C ASN A 452 -42.11 -35.47 -40.38
N ARG A 453 -41.85 -36.74 -40.72
CA ARG A 453 -42.88 -37.76 -40.99
C ARG A 453 -42.74 -38.91 -40.01
N VAL A 454 -43.90 -39.44 -39.64
CA VAL A 454 -44.02 -40.62 -38.83
C VAL A 454 -44.87 -41.63 -39.58
N TYR A 455 -44.52 -42.91 -39.51
CA TYR A 455 -45.36 -43.93 -40.09
C TYR A 455 -46.27 -44.52 -39.02
N VAL A 456 -47.55 -44.18 -39.13
CA VAL A 456 -48.61 -44.57 -38.18
C VAL A 456 -49.29 -45.83 -38.72
N ARG A 457 -49.60 -46.76 -37.83
CA ARG A 457 -50.28 -48.03 -38.18
C ARG A 457 -51.62 -47.73 -38.82
N ASP A 458 -51.87 -48.38 -40.01
CA ASP A 458 -53.12 -48.33 -40.75
C ASP A 458 -53.33 -49.64 -41.46
N ASP A 459 -54.17 -50.49 -40.88
CA ASP A 459 -54.42 -51.83 -41.36
C ASP A 459 -55.12 -51.82 -42.74
N SER A 460 -55.54 -50.69 -43.24
CA SER A 460 -56.12 -50.57 -44.60
C SER A 460 -55.03 -50.55 -45.70
N VAL A 461 -53.75 -50.35 -45.35
CA VAL A 461 -52.60 -50.24 -46.25
C VAL A 461 -51.96 -51.61 -46.36
N THR A 462 -52.35 -52.42 -47.32
CA THR A 462 -51.90 -53.80 -47.49
C THR A 462 -50.59 -53.97 -48.28
N GLU A 463 -50.13 -52.93 -48.98
CA GLU A 463 -48.94 -52.92 -49.81
C GLU A 463 -47.92 -51.81 -49.38
N GLN A 464 -46.63 -52.11 -49.45
CA GLN A 464 -45.57 -51.18 -49.25
C GLN A 464 -45.56 -50.10 -50.34
N LYS A 465 -45.53 -48.82 -49.95
CA LYS A 465 -45.52 -47.66 -50.89
C LYS A 465 -44.25 -46.83 -50.68
N GLY A 466 -43.24 -47.06 -51.55
CA GLY A 466 -41.94 -46.42 -51.40
C GLY A 466 -41.21 -46.88 -50.10
N ASN A 467 -40.87 -45.96 -49.21
CA ASN A 467 -40.23 -46.27 -47.92
C ASN A 467 -41.23 -46.52 -46.78
N VAL A 468 -42.54 -46.41 -47.04
CA VAL A 468 -43.60 -46.66 -46.04
C VAL A 468 -43.91 -48.16 -46.02
N PRO A 469 -43.71 -48.81 -44.88
CA PRO A 469 -43.97 -50.29 -44.78
C PRO A 469 -45.46 -50.61 -44.97
N ALA A 470 -45.76 -51.82 -45.39
CA ALA A 470 -47.12 -52.30 -45.41
C ALA A 470 -47.76 -52.32 -44.02
N GLY A 471 -49.00 -51.93 -43.88
CA GLY A 471 -49.67 -51.68 -42.57
C GLY A 471 -49.46 -50.34 -41.93
N PHE A 472 -48.82 -49.39 -42.66
CA PHE A 472 -48.57 -48.05 -42.17
C PHE A 472 -48.90 -47.01 -43.22
N LYS A 473 -49.23 -45.80 -42.71
CA LYS A 473 -49.40 -44.55 -43.52
C LYS A 473 -48.42 -43.52 -43.04
N ALA A 474 -47.87 -42.73 -43.97
CA ALA A 474 -47.05 -41.56 -43.62
C ALA A 474 -47.92 -40.38 -43.16
N VAL A 475 -47.65 -39.86 -42.01
CA VAL A 475 -48.29 -38.68 -41.44
C VAL A 475 -47.24 -37.60 -41.24
N GLU A 476 -47.50 -36.40 -41.70
CA GLU A 476 -46.66 -35.23 -41.39
C GLU A 476 -46.95 -34.76 -39.95
N VAL A 477 -45.89 -34.52 -39.20
CA VAL A 477 -45.98 -34.10 -37.80
C VAL A 477 -45.17 -32.83 -37.55
N GLU A 478 -45.63 -32.05 -36.62
CA GLU A 478 -44.83 -30.97 -36.07
C GLU A 478 -44.17 -31.45 -34.78
N THR A 479 -42.87 -31.15 -34.63
CA THR A 479 -42.09 -31.58 -33.48
C THR A 479 -41.82 -30.40 -32.54
N GLY A 480 -41.81 -30.67 -31.26
CA GLY A 480 -41.38 -29.74 -30.21
C GLY A 480 -39.97 -30.06 -29.67
N ILE A 481 -39.81 -30.10 -28.35
CA ILE A 481 -38.55 -30.45 -27.72
C ILE A 481 -38.25 -31.95 -27.91
N SER A 482 -36.95 -32.27 -27.85
CA SER A 482 -36.49 -33.68 -27.92
C SER A 482 -35.35 -33.91 -26.93
N ASN A 483 -35.19 -35.15 -26.50
CA ASN A 483 -34.00 -35.65 -25.83
C ASN A 483 -33.44 -36.84 -26.61
N ASP A 484 -32.50 -37.60 -26.05
CA ASP A 484 -31.85 -38.72 -26.71
C ASP A 484 -32.82 -39.87 -27.05
N ASP A 485 -33.90 -40.04 -26.29
CA ASP A 485 -34.81 -41.17 -26.41
C ASP A 485 -36.14 -40.78 -27.09
N TYR A 486 -36.67 -39.60 -26.86
CA TYR A 486 -38.02 -39.19 -27.28
C TYR A 486 -38.03 -37.82 -27.93
N VAL A 487 -39.02 -37.60 -28.80
CA VAL A 487 -39.36 -36.33 -29.44
C VAL A 487 -40.81 -36.00 -29.15
N GLN A 488 -41.06 -34.75 -28.76
CA GLN A 488 -42.41 -34.20 -28.60
C GLN A 488 -43.10 -34.03 -29.97
N ILE A 489 -44.35 -34.46 -30.08
CA ILE A 489 -45.20 -34.16 -31.23
C ILE A 489 -46.24 -33.14 -30.82
N THR A 490 -46.21 -31.96 -31.46
CA THR A 490 -47.12 -30.88 -31.19
C THR A 490 -48.40 -30.93 -32.06
N SER A 491 -48.30 -31.54 -33.22
CA SER A 491 -49.45 -31.82 -34.08
C SER A 491 -49.22 -33.03 -35.00
N GLY A 492 -50.29 -33.65 -35.46
CA GLY A 492 -50.25 -34.73 -36.44
C GLY A 492 -50.43 -36.16 -35.88
N LEU A 493 -50.35 -36.37 -34.55
CA LEU A 493 -50.60 -37.63 -33.87
C LEU A 493 -51.54 -37.46 -32.70
N SER A 494 -52.14 -38.57 -32.26
CA SER A 494 -52.94 -38.68 -31.04
C SER A 494 -52.32 -39.70 -30.08
N GLU A 495 -52.63 -39.53 -28.78
CA GLU A 495 -52.24 -40.51 -27.76
C GLU A 495 -52.79 -41.90 -28.12
N GLY A 496 -51.96 -42.91 -28.04
CA GLY A 496 -52.30 -44.30 -28.37
C GLY A 496 -52.02 -44.69 -29.82
N ASP A 497 -51.61 -43.77 -30.70
CA ASP A 497 -51.19 -44.09 -32.06
C ASP A 497 -49.96 -45.01 -32.07
N GLU A 498 -50.00 -46.11 -32.81
CA GLU A 498 -48.85 -46.97 -32.99
C GLU A 498 -47.98 -46.45 -34.13
N VAL A 499 -46.72 -46.15 -33.84
CA VAL A 499 -45.73 -45.63 -34.79
C VAL A 499 -44.66 -46.66 -35.09
N TYR A 500 -44.19 -46.69 -36.34
CA TYR A 500 -43.10 -47.55 -36.78
C TYR A 500 -41.74 -47.01 -36.23
N VAL A 501 -40.91 -47.92 -35.71
CA VAL A 501 -39.58 -47.64 -35.24
C VAL A 501 -38.55 -48.24 -36.21
N ASP A 502 -37.67 -47.40 -36.77
CA ASP A 502 -36.61 -47.90 -37.68
C ASP A 502 -35.47 -48.53 -36.86
N ALA A 503 -35.34 -49.84 -36.95
CA ALA A 503 -34.33 -50.58 -36.18
C ALA A 503 -32.92 -50.56 -36.81
N ALA A 504 -32.66 -49.65 -37.76
CA ALA A 504 -31.49 -49.75 -38.64
C ALA A 504 -30.21 -49.07 -38.12
N THR A 505 -30.15 -48.55 -36.90
CA THR A 505 -29.00 -47.75 -36.45
C THR A 505 -28.12 -48.35 -35.35
N ASN A 506 -28.31 -49.61 -34.93
CA ASN A 506 -27.44 -50.22 -33.93
C ASN A 506 -26.47 -51.27 -34.46
N ASN A 507 -25.79 -51.04 -35.59
CA ASN A 507 -24.78 -51.99 -36.10
C ASN A 507 -23.48 -51.27 -36.55
N SER A 508 -22.97 -50.32 -35.78
CA SER A 508 -21.69 -49.66 -36.09
C SER A 508 -20.54 -50.02 -35.13
N THR A 509 -20.67 -51.09 -34.33
CA THR A 509 -19.61 -51.43 -33.36
C THR A 509 -18.86 -52.74 -33.64
N ASN A 510 -18.86 -53.27 -34.85
CA ASN A 510 -18.06 -54.46 -35.12
C ASN A 510 -17.45 -54.50 -36.53
N MET A 511 -16.70 -53.50 -36.96
CA MET A 511 -15.96 -53.57 -38.22
C MET A 511 -14.50 -53.08 -38.08
N PHE A 512 -13.87 -53.42 -36.99
CA PHE A 512 -12.41 -53.29 -36.85
C PHE A 512 -11.82 -54.56 -36.17
N GLN A 513 -12.11 -55.73 -36.69
CA GLN A 513 -11.32 -56.86 -36.33
C GLN A 513 -11.43 -57.93 -37.42
N MET A 514 -10.68 -57.79 -38.51
CA MET A 514 -10.09 -58.92 -39.27
C MET A 514 -9.27 -58.34 -40.44
N GLY A 515 -7.97 -58.56 -40.40
CA GLY A 515 -7.09 -58.29 -41.54
C GLY A 515 -5.63 -58.22 -41.10
N GLY A 516 -5.24 -59.16 -40.30
CA GLY A 516 -3.83 -59.47 -40.11
C GLY A 516 -3.49 -60.76 -40.86
N MET A 517 -2.69 -60.66 -41.91
CA MET A 517 -1.81 -61.77 -42.33
C MET A 517 -0.84 -61.27 -43.40
N GLY A 518 0.43 -61.51 -43.16
CA GLY A 518 1.43 -61.56 -44.24
C GLY A 518 2.63 -60.67 -43.99
N GLY A 519 3.59 -61.17 -43.25
CA GLY A 519 5.00 -60.76 -43.38
C GLY A 519 5.61 -61.46 -44.58
N PRO A 520 6.92 -61.63 -44.80
CA PRO A 520 8.06 -61.10 -44.08
C PRO A 520 9.15 -60.53 -45.02
N ASN A 521 10.20 -60.00 -44.41
CA ASN A 521 11.58 -60.11 -44.91
C ASN A 521 12.29 -58.90 -45.46
N GLY A 522 13.46 -58.66 -44.89
CA GLY A 522 14.68 -58.24 -45.55
C GLY A 522 14.97 -56.71 -45.31
N GLY A 523 15.87 -56.36 -44.61
CA GLY A 523 17.25 -56.70 -44.47
C GLY A 523 18.08 -55.42 -44.32
N MET A 524 18.89 -55.45 -43.36
CA MET A 524 20.25 -54.86 -43.29
C MET A 524 20.53 -53.39 -43.66
N GLY A 525 21.09 -52.70 -42.71
CA GLY A 525 22.45 -52.24 -42.93
C GLY A 525 22.71 -50.77 -42.73
N GLY A 526 23.50 -50.45 -41.74
CA GLY A 526 24.56 -49.52 -41.91
C GLY A 526 24.42 -48.15 -41.23
N ALA A 527 24.91 -48.05 -40.04
CA ALA A 527 25.69 -46.89 -39.65
C ALA A 527 27.06 -46.99 -40.39
N PRO A 528 27.96 -45.99 -40.43
CA PRO A 528 28.14 -44.81 -39.58
C PRO A 528 28.73 -43.61 -40.31
N GLY A 529 28.97 -42.53 -39.54
CA GLY A 529 30.14 -41.66 -39.76
C GLY A 529 29.87 -40.40 -40.55
N GLY A 530 30.20 -39.33 -39.96
CA GLY A 530 31.40 -38.60 -40.12
C GLY A 530 31.13 -37.11 -40.35
N ASN A 531 31.48 -36.34 -39.40
CA ASN A 531 32.56 -35.34 -39.40
C ASN A 531 32.60 -34.26 -40.49
N GLY A 532 32.87 -33.05 -40.02
CA GLY A 532 33.42 -31.95 -40.82
C GLY A 532 32.44 -30.80 -40.94
N GLY A 533 32.64 -29.67 -40.38
CA GLY A 533 33.84 -28.87 -40.36
C GLY A 533 33.48 -27.54 -40.92
N GLY A 534 33.86 -26.52 -40.18
CA GLY A 534 34.57 -25.45 -40.78
C GLY A 534 33.88 -24.11 -41.02
N GLY A 535 34.44 -23.12 -40.44
CA GLY A 535 34.61 -21.78 -40.94
C GLY A 535 33.57 -20.77 -40.45
N GLY A 536 33.84 -19.78 -39.70
CA GLY A 536 35.05 -18.93 -39.70
C GLY A 536 34.66 -17.54 -40.20
N GLN A 537 34.88 -16.58 -39.38
CA GLN A 537 35.34 -15.20 -39.66
C GLN A 537 34.62 -14.24 -38.73
N LYS A 538 35.29 -13.62 -37.71
CA LYS A 538 36.22 -12.50 -37.71
C LYS A 538 35.63 -11.18 -38.26
N GLY A 539 35.67 -10.20 -37.40
CA GLY A 539 35.57 -8.76 -37.59
C GLY A 539 35.49 -8.08 -36.26
N GLU A 540 36.48 -7.87 -35.53
CA GLU A 540 37.38 -6.72 -35.39
C GLU A 540 36.78 -5.38 -35.85
N ASN A 541 36.62 -4.43 -34.91
CA ASN A 541 37.46 -3.25 -34.82
C ASN A 541 36.99 -2.34 -33.69
N ARG A 542 37.86 -2.05 -32.73
CA ARG A 542 38.59 -0.77 -32.50
C ARG A 542 37.66 0.43 -32.28
N GLY A 543 37.78 1.15 -31.28
CA GLY A 543 38.83 1.83 -30.55
C GLY A 543 38.11 2.89 -29.72
N GLY A 544 38.52 3.34 -28.63
CA GLY A 544 39.81 3.83 -28.31
C GLY A 544 39.64 5.14 -27.58
N ASN A 545 40.32 5.27 -26.50
CA ASN A 545 40.86 6.51 -25.94
C ASN A 545 39.88 7.40 -25.15
N GLY A 546 40.15 7.83 -23.95
CA GLY A 546 41.43 8.09 -23.33
C GLY A 546 41.36 9.41 -22.59
N GLY A 547 42.02 9.49 -21.48
CA GLY A 547 42.31 10.72 -20.76
C GLY A 547 41.41 10.97 -19.55
N GLY A 548 41.77 10.88 -18.30
CA GLY A 548 43.10 11.18 -17.73
C GLY A 548 43.20 12.66 -17.40
N ASN A 549 42.95 13.01 -16.12
CA ASN A 549 43.82 13.90 -15.33
C ASN A 549 43.23 14.12 -13.93
N ARG A 550 43.88 13.75 -12.97
CA ARG A 550 44.77 14.24 -11.95
C ARG A 550 44.54 15.67 -11.45
N GLY A 551 44.47 15.74 -10.14
CA GLY A 551 45.00 16.80 -9.29
C GLY A 551 43.90 17.56 -8.59
N GLY A 552 43.91 17.75 -7.34
CA GLY A 552 44.87 17.70 -6.26
C GLY A 552 44.33 18.61 -5.18
N MET A 553 44.50 18.13 -3.95
CA MET A 553 44.31 18.96 -2.77
C MET A 553 45.20 20.23 -2.77
N PRO A 554 44.97 21.22 -1.91
CA PRO A 554 44.96 21.05 -0.46
C PRO A 554 43.60 21.28 0.22
#